data_b32fd2352143eb2ba15999d9a4f0bc9c
#
_entry.id   b32fd2352143eb2ba15999d9a4f0bc9c
#
_cell.length_a   1.000
_cell.length_b   1.000
_cell.length_c   1.000
_cell.angle_alpha   90.00
_cell.angle_beta   90.00
_cell.angle_gamma   90.00
#
_symmetry.space_group_name_H-M   'P 1'
#
loop_
_entity.id
_entity.type
_entity.pdbx_description
1 polymer ?
#
loop_
_entity_poly.entity_id
_entity_poly.type
_entity_poly.pdbx_seq_one_letter_code
_entity_poly.pdbx_strand_id
1 'polypeptide(L)'
;MDHTYHYDSPLGRITLASDGQSLTGLWFDGQKHHAFAPDAAYTEGPLRVFDETVRWLDVFFSGKDPGFTPRLLLRGSEFRRTVWDILMTVPYGQTVTYGQIAAEAARQMGISHMSARAVGGAVGHNPISLIVPCHRVIGADGSLTGYAGGLERKTCLLHMEGGI
;
A
#
# COMPACT_ATOMS: atom_id res chain seq x y z
N MET A 1 -2.49 -21.33 7.52
CA MET A 1 -3.63 -21.03 6.63
C MET A 1 -3.91 -19.53 6.70
N ASP A 2 -4.04 -18.89 5.56
CA ASP A 2 -4.35 -17.48 5.51
C ASP A 2 -5.87 -17.25 5.59
N HIS A 3 -6.24 -16.09 6.09
CA HIS A 3 -7.63 -15.66 6.24
C HIS A 3 -7.89 -14.48 5.33
N THR A 4 -9.13 -14.35 4.87
CA THR A 4 -9.56 -13.20 4.06
C THR A 4 -10.83 -12.58 4.63
N TYR A 5 -11.00 -11.31 4.31
CA TYR A 5 -12.20 -10.52 4.65
C TYR A 5 -12.42 -9.48 3.56
N HIS A 6 -13.65 -9.11 3.30
CA HIS A 6 -13.98 -8.14 2.26
C HIS A 6 -14.54 -6.85 2.86
N TYR A 7 -14.19 -5.73 2.25
CA TYR A 7 -14.62 -4.41 2.63
C TYR A 7 -15.11 -3.64 1.41
N ASP A 8 -16.32 -3.10 1.48
CA ASP A 8 -16.89 -2.29 0.40
C ASP A 8 -16.49 -0.83 0.60
N SER A 9 -15.60 -0.33 -0.25
CA SER A 9 -15.15 1.05 -0.21
C SER A 9 -15.83 1.90 -1.28
N PRO A 10 -15.78 3.24 -1.15
CA PRO A 10 -16.28 4.14 -2.21
C PRO A 10 -15.56 3.97 -3.55
N LEU A 11 -14.37 3.40 -3.55
CA LEU A 11 -13.56 3.18 -4.76
C LEU A 11 -13.61 1.74 -5.25
N GLY A 12 -14.46 0.90 -4.68
CA GLY A 12 -14.61 -0.50 -5.04
C GLY A 12 -14.32 -1.45 -3.89
N ARG A 13 -14.58 -2.73 -4.12
CA ARG A 13 -14.40 -3.76 -3.11
C ARG A 13 -12.92 -3.99 -2.85
N ILE A 14 -12.57 -4.08 -1.56
CA ILE A 14 -11.24 -4.37 -1.08
C ILE A 14 -11.24 -5.76 -0.44
N THR A 15 -10.20 -6.53 -0.70
CA THR A 15 -9.94 -7.79 -0.02
C THR A 15 -8.78 -7.62 0.95
N LEU A 16 -8.99 -8.07 2.19
CA LEU A 16 -7.98 -8.12 3.24
C LEU A 16 -7.49 -9.54 3.41
N ALA A 17 -6.21 -9.71 3.70
CA ALA A 17 -5.64 -11.01 4.01
C ALA A 17 -4.81 -10.96 5.30
N SER A 18 -4.77 -12.06 6.03
CA SER A 18 -4.04 -12.17 7.29
C SER A 18 -3.55 -13.60 7.51
N ASP A 19 -2.44 -13.72 8.24
CA ASP A 19 -1.95 -15.01 8.74
C ASP A 19 -2.63 -15.45 10.05
N GLY A 20 -3.63 -14.68 10.51
CA GLY A 20 -4.33 -14.89 11.77
C GLY A 20 -3.95 -13.87 12.84
N GLN A 21 -2.81 -13.20 12.72
CA GLN A 21 -2.32 -12.22 13.70
C GLN A 21 -2.03 -10.86 13.08
N SER A 22 -1.44 -10.84 11.91
CA SER A 22 -1.02 -9.62 11.20
C SER A 22 -1.77 -9.48 9.89
N LEU A 23 -1.96 -8.25 9.43
CA LEU A 23 -2.43 -7.99 8.08
C LEU A 23 -1.28 -8.27 7.11
N THR A 24 -1.51 -9.14 6.14
CA THR A 24 -0.52 -9.52 5.13
C THR A 24 -0.88 -9.05 3.74
N GLY A 25 -2.11 -8.63 3.51
CA GLY A 25 -2.57 -8.14 2.22
C GLY A 25 -3.76 -7.20 2.35
N LEU A 26 -3.79 -6.21 1.47
CA LEU A 26 -4.92 -5.32 1.25
C LEU A 26 -4.85 -4.86 -0.21
N TRP A 27 -5.85 -5.19 -1.00
CA TRP A 27 -5.88 -4.80 -2.40
C TRP A 27 -7.30 -4.53 -2.87
N PHE A 28 -7.44 -3.67 -3.88
CA PHE A 28 -8.70 -3.52 -4.60
C PHE A 28 -8.91 -4.74 -5.49
N ASP A 29 -10.12 -5.24 -5.55
CA ASP A 29 -10.44 -6.34 -6.46
C ASP A 29 -10.15 -5.92 -7.90
N GLY A 30 -9.47 -6.80 -8.64
CA GLY A 30 -9.06 -6.54 -10.02
C GLY A 30 -7.77 -5.78 -10.21
N GLN A 31 -7.10 -5.32 -9.13
CA GLN A 31 -5.80 -4.66 -9.28
C GLN A 31 -4.70 -5.62 -9.72
N LYS A 32 -3.64 -5.04 -10.33
CA LYS A 32 -2.45 -5.79 -10.73
C LYS A 32 -1.53 -6.09 -9.55
N HIS A 33 -0.78 -7.18 -9.64
CA HIS A 33 0.30 -7.54 -8.70
C HIS A 33 -0.14 -7.63 -7.23
N HIS A 34 -1.39 -8.10 -6.99
CA HIS A 34 -1.81 -8.37 -5.62
C HIS A 34 -1.17 -9.66 -5.09
N ALA A 35 -1.08 -9.77 -3.77
CA ALA A 35 -0.50 -10.93 -3.11
C ALA A 35 -1.45 -12.15 -3.05
N PHE A 36 -2.63 -12.03 -3.59
CA PHE A 36 -3.63 -13.09 -3.59
C PHE A 36 -3.23 -14.21 -4.54
N ALA A 37 -3.14 -15.43 -4.04
CA ALA A 37 -2.92 -16.63 -4.84
C ALA A 37 -4.27 -17.31 -5.07
N PRO A 38 -4.78 -17.36 -6.32
CA PRO A 38 -6.12 -17.90 -6.59
C PRO A 38 -6.30 -19.36 -6.15
N ASP A 39 -5.21 -20.12 -6.19
CA ASP A 39 -5.21 -21.55 -5.84
C ASP A 39 -4.95 -21.82 -4.36
N ALA A 40 -4.68 -20.79 -3.57
CA ALA A 40 -4.45 -20.95 -2.13
C ALA A 40 -5.79 -21.11 -1.41
N ALA A 41 -5.79 -21.95 -0.37
CA ALA A 41 -6.94 -22.08 0.51
C ALA A 41 -6.97 -20.93 1.50
N TYR A 42 -8.08 -20.20 1.51
CA TYR A 42 -8.32 -19.11 2.46
C TYR A 42 -9.56 -19.44 3.30
N THR A 43 -9.52 -19.02 4.56
CA THR A 43 -10.68 -19.08 5.45
C THR A 43 -11.27 -17.69 5.57
N GLU A 44 -12.53 -17.51 5.19
CA GLU A 44 -13.25 -16.27 5.43
C GLU A 44 -13.70 -16.21 6.90
N GLY A 45 -13.70 -15.02 7.45
CA GLY A 45 -14.25 -14.83 8.77
C GLY A 45 -13.61 -13.67 9.53
N PRO A 46 -14.20 -13.31 10.68
CA PRO A 46 -13.72 -12.20 11.48
C PRO A 46 -12.40 -12.54 12.18
N LEU A 47 -11.50 -11.56 12.23
CA LEU A 47 -10.29 -11.57 13.03
C LEU A 47 -10.11 -10.19 13.65
N ARG A 48 -9.43 -10.14 14.78
CA ARG A 48 -9.14 -8.85 15.45
C ARG A 48 -8.43 -7.87 14.52
N VAL A 49 -7.44 -8.34 13.75
CA VAL A 49 -6.70 -7.49 12.82
C VAL A 49 -7.60 -6.98 11.69
N PHE A 50 -8.61 -7.74 11.29
CA PHE A 50 -9.59 -7.28 10.31
C PHE A 50 -10.49 -6.18 10.90
N ASP A 51 -10.91 -6.31 12.15
CA ASP A 51 -11.68 -5.26 12.81
C ASP A 51 -10.89 -3.95 12.91
N GLU A 52 -9.61 -4.04 13.27
CA GLU A 52 -8.71 -2.89 13.31
C GLU A 52 -8.52 -2.26 11.93
N THR A 53 -8.38 -3.08 10.90
CA THR A 53 -8.20 -2.61 9.52
C THR A 53 -9.49 -1.97 8.99
N VAL A 54 -10.65 -2.53 9.30
CA VAL A 54 -11.94 -1.92 8.93
C VAL A 54 -12.09 -0.54 9.57
N ARG A 55 -11.75 -0.39 10.85
CA ARG A 55 -11.76 0.93 11.51
C ARG A 55 -10.80 1.91 10.84
N TRP A 56 -9.60 1.44 10.46
CA TRP A 56 -8.64 2.23 9.71
C TRP A 56 -9.23 2.71 8.39
N LEU A 57 -9.84 1.80 7.63
CA LEU A 57 -10.47 2.11 6.35
C LEU A 57 -11.66 3.05 6.49
N ASP A 58 -12.48 2.88 7.51
CA ASP A 58 -13.62 3.75 7.76
C ASP A 58 -13.17 5.19 8.02
N VAL A 59 -12.14 5.39 8.83
CA VAL A 59 -11.58 6.71 9.08
C VAL A 59 -10.93 7.28 7.83
N PHE A 60 -10.12 6.47 7.13
CA PHE A 60 -9.45 6.88 5.91
C PHE A 60 -10.43 7.35 4.85
N PHE A 61 -11.47 6.59 4.56
CA PHE A 61 -12.47 6.94 3.55
C PHE A 61 -13.45 8.03 4.03
N SER A 62 -13.40 8.43 5.29
CA SER A 62 -14.08 9.64 5.76
C SER A 62 -13.30 10.92 5.45
N GLY A 63 -12.12 10.81 4.86
CA GLY A 63 -11.26 11.94 4.52
C GLY A 63 -10.32 12.39 5.64
N LYS A 64 -10.04 11.51 6.58
CA LYS A 64 -9.16 11.80 7.73
C LYS A 64 -7.98 10.83 7.79
N ASP A 65 -6.86 11.33 8.32
CA ASP A 65 -5.72 10.47 8.67
C ASP A 65 -6.12 9.57 9.85
N PRO A 66 -6.07 8.24 9.68
CA PRO A 66 -6.44 7.33 10.77
C PRO A 66 -5.62 7.50 12.05
N GLY A 67 -4.34 7.86 11.95
CA GLY A 67 -3.50 8.11 13.11
C GLY A 67 -3.05 6.86 13.86
N PHE A 68 -3.35 5.69 13.37
CA PHE A 68 -2.88 4.40 13.91
C PHE A 68 -2.62 3.43 12.75
N THR A 69 -1.90 2.35 13.02
CA THR A 69 -1.60 1.32 12.02
C THR A 69 -1.92 -0.05 12.58
N PRO A 70 -2.73 -0.87 11.90
CA PRO A 70 -2.90 -2.27 12.28
C PRO A 70 -1.56 -3.00 12.27
N ARG A 71 -1.49 -4.14 12.93
CA ARG A 71 -0.29 -4.97 12.88
C ARG A 71 -0.07 -5.50 11.47
N LEU A 72 1.06 -5.15 10.85
CA LEU A 72 1.41 -5.51 9.48
C LEU A 72 2.52 -6.57 9.47
N LEU A 73 2.46 -7.45 8.48
CA LEU A 73 3.57 -8.32 8.10
C LEU A 73 3.80 -8.14 6.59
N LEU A 74 4.91 -7.50 6.25
CA LEU A 74 5.30 -7.23 4.86
C LEU A 74 6.28 -8.31 4.40
N ARG A 75 5.82 -9.17 3.52
CA ARG A 75 6.62 -10.26 2.94
C ARG A 75 7.20 -9.81 1.61
N GLY A 76 8.51 -9.91 1.45
CA GLY A 76 9.19 -9.54 0.23
C GLY A 76 10.70 -9.54 0.41
N SER A 77 11.42 -9.20 -0.66
CA SER A 77 12.88 -9.06 -0.62
C SER A 77 13.29 -7.91 0.31
N GLU A 78 14.53 -7.91 0.74
CA GLU A 78 15.09 -6.82 1.55
C GLU A 78 14.90 -5.46 0.87
N PHE A 79 15.18 -5.39 -0.43
CA PHE A 79 15.00 -4.17 -1.21
C PHE A 79 13.53 -3.70 -1.19
N ARG A 80 12.58 -4.59 -1.47
CA ARG A 80 11.16 -4.25 -1.48
C ARG A 80 10.70 -3.77 -0.11
N ARG A 81 11.09 -4.47 0.96
CA ARG A 81 10.75 -4.06 2.32
C ARG A 81 11.33 -2.70 2.67
N THR A 82 12.57 -2.41 2.24
CA THR A 82 13.18 -1.08 2.42
C THR A 82 12.32 -0.01 1.75
N VAL A 83 11.89 -0.23 0.51
CA VAL A 83 11.02 0.73 -0.20
C VAL A 83 9.69 0.91 0.52
N TRP A 84 9.06 -0.18 0.95
CA TRP A 84 7.78 -0.10 1.66
C TRP A 84 7.91 0.61 3.01
N ASP A 85 9.00 0.40 3.74
CA ASP A 85 9.27 1.10 4.99
C ASP A 85 9.43 2.61 4.76
N ILE A 86 10.09 3.00 3.65
CA ILE A 86 10.20 4.41 3.26
C ILE A 86 8.82 4.99 2.97
N LEU A 87 7.97 4.26 2.24
CA LEU A 87 6.59 4.70 1.97
C LEU A 87 5.82 4.98 3.25
N MET A 88 6.01 4.16 4.28
CA MET A 88 5.35 4.34 5.58
C MET A 88 5.71 5.67 6.27
N THR A 89 6.81 6.30 5.86
CA THR A 89 7.23 7.61 6.41
C THR A 89 6.60 8.80 5.68
N VAL A 90 5.93 8.57 4.55
CA VAL A 90 5.30 9.65 3.79
C VAL A 90 3.98 10.02 4.45
N PRO A 91 3.84 11.25 4.99
CA PRO A 91 2.65 11.64 5.72
C PRO A 91 1.40 11.72 4.85
N TYR A 92 0.26 11.60 5.50
CA TYR A 92 -1.04 11.86 4.91
C TYR A 92 -1.07 13.28 4.31
N GLY A 93 -1.58 13.40 3.09
CA GLY A 93 -1.65 14.68 2.39
C GLY A 93 -0.37 15.11 1.70
N GLN A 94 0.68 14.29 1.74
CA GLN A 94 1.95 14.59 1.07
C GLN A 94 2.24 13.57 -0.02
N THR A 95 3.15 13.93 -0.93
CA THR A 95 3.62 13.09 -2.01
C THR A 95 5.13 12.95 -1.97
N VAL A 96 5.62 11.90 -2.63
CA VAL A 96 7.05 11.60 -2.77
C VAL A 96 7.32 11.15 -4.19
N THR A 97 8.50 11.45 -4.73
CA THR A 97 8.87 11.00 -6.06
C THR A 97 9.61 9.65 -6.02
N TYR A 98 9.59 8.93 -7.12
CA TYR A 98 10.38 7.69 -7.27
C TYR A 98 11.87 7.95 -7.02
N GLY A 99 12.39 9.09 -7.51
CA GLY A 99 13.79 9.46 -7.31
C GLY A 99 14.15 9.73 -5.86
N GLN A 100 13.25 10.36 -5.11
CA GLN A 100 13.44 10.59 -3.67
C GLN A 100 13.47 9.28 -2.89
N ILE A 101 12.59 8.34 -3.23
CA ILE A 101 12.60 7.00 -2.61
C ILE A 101 13.89 6.27 -2.98
N ALA A 102 14.33 6.34 -4.25
CA ALA A 102 15.55 5.71 -4.71
C ALA A 102 16.78 6.22 -3.96
N ALA A 103 16.89 7.52 -3.77
CA ALA A 103 17.99 8.13 -3.00
C ALA A 103 18.01 7.67 -1.55
N GLU A 104 16.85 7.63 -0.89
CA GLU A 104 16.76 7.17 0.50
C GLU A 104 17.03 5.68 0.63
N ALA A 105 16.55 4.86 -0.31
CA ALA A 105 16.83 3.43 -0.33
C ALA A 105 18.32 3.15 -0.49
N ALA A 106 18.99 3.86 -1.42
CA ALA A 106 20.44 3.76 -1.62
C ALA A 106 21.20 4.11 -0.34
N ARG A 107 20.79 5.20 0.33
CA ARG A 107 21.39 5.62 1.60
C ARG A 107 21.27 4.54 2.67
N GLN A 108 20.06 3.99 2.85
CA GLN A 108 19.81 2.95 3.86
C GLN A 108 20.53 1.65 3.56
N MET A 109 20.66 1.28 2.30
CA MET A 109 21.33 0.06 1.87
C MET A 109 22.85 0.21 1.73
N GLY A 110 23.39 1.42 1.90
CA GLY A 110 24.81 1.68 1.82
C GLY A 110 25.39 1.55 0.41
N ILE A 111 24.60 1.85 -0.61
CA ILE A 111 25.02 1.80 -2.02
C ILE A 111 25.00 3.21 -2.64
N SER A 112 25.79 3.40 -3.70
CA SER A 112 25.96 4.71 -4.31
C SER A 112 24.77 5.15 -5.16
N HIS A 113 24.01 4.21 -5.72
CA HIS A 113 22.93 4.51 -6.65
C HIS A 113 21.84 3.44 -6.61
N MET A 114 20.60 3.90 -6.70
CA MET A 114 19.42 3.05 -6.89
C MET A 114 18.58 3.65 -8.02
N SER A 115 18.13 2.80 -8.96
CA SER A 115 17.32 3.27 -10.06
C SER A 115 15.87 3.55 -9.62
N ALA A 116 15.29 4.62 -10.17
CA ALA A 116 13.87 4.92 -9.98
C ALA A 116 12.97 3.81 -10.56
N ARG A 117 13.42 3.15 -11.62
CA ARG A 117 12.70 2.03 -12.23
C ARG A 117 12.58 0.83 -11.28
N ALA A 118 13.66 0.49 -10.57
CA ALA A 118 13.65 -0.58 -9.58
C ALA A 118 12.68 -0.25 -8.43
N VAL A 119 12.69 1.00 -7.98
CA VAL A 119 11.73 1.50 -6.98
C VAL A 119 10.30 1.37 -7.50
N GLY A 120 10.04 1.73 -8.75
CA GLY A 120 8.72 1.59 -9.36
C GLY A 120 8.20 0.15 -9.32
N GLY A 121 9.07 -0.83 -9.57
CA GLY A 121 8.74 -2.25 -9.43
C GLY A 121 8.34 -2.62 -8.00
N ALA A 122 9.10 -2.17 -7.01
CA ALA A 122 8.81 -2.43 -5.61
C ALA A 122 7.50 -1.77 -5.16
N VAL A 123 7.27 -0.52 -5.57
CA VAL A 123 6.03 0.22 -5.29
C VAL A 123 4.83 -0.49 -5.90
N GLY A 124 4.95 -0.95 -7.14
CA GLY A 124 3.87 -1.66 -7.85
C GLY A 124 3.53 -3.03 -7.26
N HIS A 125 4.42 -3.64 -6.51
CA HIS A 125 4.21 -4.94 -5.84
C HIS A 125 3.90 -4.82 -4.36
N ASN A 126 3.56 -3.63 -3.88
CA ASN A 126 3.13 -3.41 -2.50
C ASN A 126 1.94 -4.34 -2.15
N PRO A 127 2.08 -5.21 -1.13
CA PRO A 127 1.03 -6.15 -0.79
C PRO A 127 -0.10 -5.54 0.04
N ILE A 128 0.11 -4.38 0.65
CA ILE A 128 -0.85 -3.74 1.55
C ILE A 128 -1.11 -2.30 1.08
N SER A 129 -1.95 -2.17 0.07
CA SER A 129 -2.32 -0.85 -0.47
C SER A 129 -2.94 0.04 0.60
N LEU A 130 -2.92 1.34 0.42
CA LEU A 130 -3.47 2.38 1.28
C LEU A 130 -2.70 2.57 2.59
N ILE A 131 -2.52 1.52 3.39
CA ILE A 131 -1.78 1.60 4.66
C ILE A 131 -0.30 1.80 4.37
N VAL A 132 0.27 1.01 3.45
CA VAL A 132 1.55 1.32 2.83
C VAL A 132 1.24 2.20 1.63
N PRO A 133 1.45 3.52 1.71
CA PRO A 133 0.78 4.49 0.83
C PRO A 133 1.44 4.63 -0.55
N CYS A 134 1.43 3.58 -1.34
CA CYS A 134 1.99 3.60 -2.69
C CYS A 134 1.28 4.61 -3.63
N HIS A 135 0.06 5.02 -3.31
CA HIS A 135 -0.66 6.05 -4.06
C HIS A 135 -0.03 7.45 -3.92
N ARG A 136 0.83 7.67 -2.91
CA ARG A 136 1.51 8.96 -2.68
C ARG A 136 2.79 9.12 -3.49
N VAL A 137 3.15 8.13 -4.32
CA VAL A 137 4.34 8.20 -5.18
C VAL A 137 3.95 8.79 -6.53
N ILE A 138 4.67 9.84 -6.92
CA ILE A 138 4.43 10.56 -8.18
C ILE A 138 5.73 10.66 -8.98
N GLY A 139 5.60 11.02 -10.28
CA GLY A 139 6.76 11.32 -11.12
C GLY A 139 7.48 12.59 -10.71
N ALA A 140 8.73 12.74 -11.14
CA ALA A 140 9.56 13.91 -10.81
C ALA A 140 8.96 15.22 -11.32
N ASP A 141 8.19 15.16 -12.41
CA ASP A 141 7.48 16.29 -12.99
C ASP A 141 6.06 16.52 -12.38
N GLY A 142 5.71 15.76 -11.34
CA GLY A 142 4.40 15.80 -10.71
C GLY A 142 3.35 14.94 -11.40
N SER A 143 3.71 14.20 -12.45
CA SER A 143 2.77 13.35 -13.17
C SER A 143 2.31 12.17 -12.32
N LEU A 144 1.03 11.78 -12.48
CA LEU A 144 0.45 10.62 -11.84
C LEU A 144 0.67 9.41 -12.75
N THR A 145 1.74 8.67 -12.50
CA THR A 145 2.11 7.49 -13.29
C THR A 145 2.11 6.25 -12.42
N GLY A 146 1.57 5.16 -12.94
CA GLY A 146 1.65 3.84 -12.33
C GLY A 146 0.96 3.72 -10.98
N TYR A 147 -0.07 2.92 -10.91
CA TYR A 147 -0.69 2.49 -9.66
C TYR A 147 -1.38 1.15 -9.89
N ALA A 148 -1.11 0.17 -9.02
CA ALA A 148 -1.70 -1.16 -9.17
C ALA A 148 -3.24 -1.12 -9.12
N GLY A 149 -3.80 -0.21 -8.33
CA GLY A 149 -5.24 0.02 -8.25
C GLY A 149 -5.83 0.88 -9.37
N GLY A 150 -5.00 1.36 -10.32
CA GLY A 150 -5.42 2.21 -11.43
C GLY A 150 -5.29 3.70 -11.15
N LEU A 151 -5.02 4.49 -12.20
CA LEU A 151 -4.78 5.94 -12.08
C LEU A 151 -6.01 6.71 -11.59
N GLU A 152 -7.21 6.25 -11.91
CA GLU A 152 -8.45 6.85 -11.44
C GLU A 152 -8.54 6.81 -9.91
N ARG A 153 -8.29 5.64 -9.32
CA ARG A 153 -8.25 5.51 -7.86
C ARG A 153 -7.13 6.34 -7.23
N LYS A 154 -5.95 6.33 -7.86
CA LYS A 154 -4.81 7.13 -7.38
C LYS A 154 -5.16 8.62 -7.31
N THR A 155 -5.77 9.15 -8.36
CA THR A 155 -6.22 10.53 -8.42
C THR A 155 -7.24 10.83 -7.32
N CYS A 156 -8.25 9.98 -7.15
CA CYS A 156 -9.25 10.14 -6.10
C CYS A 156 -8.62 10.12 -4.70
N LEU A 157 -7.69 9.20 -4.45
CA LEU A 157 -7.02 9.09 -3.16
C LEU A 157 -6.20 10.33 -2.83
N LEU A 158 -5.43 10.84 -3.79
CA LEU A 158 -4.62 12.03 -3.58
C LEU A 158 -5.49 13.28 -3.38
N HIS A 159 -6.59 13.44 -4.12
CA HIS A 159 -7.54 14.52 -3.90
C HIS A 159 -8.17 14.43 -2.50
N MET A 160 -8.59 13.25 -2.09
CA MET A 160 -9.19 13.01 -0.79
C MET A 160 -8.24 13.40 0.35
N GLU A 161 -6.93 13.11 0.18
CA GLU A 161 -5.92 13.47 1.17
C GLU A 161 -5.50 14.94 1.11
N GLY A 162 -5.84 15.66 0.04
CA GLY A 162 -5.39 17.03 -0.17
C GLY A 162 -3.96 17.13 -0.70
N GLY A 163 -3.40 16.04 -1.27
CA GLY A 163 -2.05 16.01 -1.81
C GLY A 163 -1.90 16.64 -3.20
N ILE A 164 -3.02 16.79 -3.88
CA ILE A 164 -3.06 17.45 -5.18
C ILE A 164 -4.29 18.35 -5.30
#